data_c6b78cf0dd9afb796225672de7cd7d35
#
_entry.id   c6b78cf0dd9afb796225672de7cd7d35
#
_cell.length_a   1.000
_cell.length_b   1.000
_cell.length_c   1.000
_cell.angle_alpha   90.00
_cell.angle_beta   90.00
_cell.angle_gamma   90.00
#
_symmetry.space_group_name_H-M   'P 1'
#
loop_
_entity.id
_entity.type
_entity.pdbx_description
1 polymer ?
#
loop_
_entity_poly.entity_id
_entity_poly.type
_entity_poly.pdbx_seq_one_letter_code
_entity_poly.pdbx_strand_id
1 'polypeptide(L)'
;FQERNDAILRGVYSFWEGFDSGGQSIDSLVITKLPFPNPVSTAQQIIQLEMKEQERSYFAHYAMKMMLLLLYQGLGRFSRPHQKSAEIWLLDVRATISKYAMKVKRVFPENASVIEKPFKKCLNVGKNKNM
;
A
#
# COMPACT_ATOMS: atom_id res chain seq x y z
N PHE A 1 8.53 19.77 -4.64
CA PHE A 1 8.79 18.39 -5.07
C PHE A 1 9.14 18.33 -6.56
N GLN A 2 8.36 18.97 -7.42
CA GLN A 2 8.59 18.97 -8.87
C GLN A 2 9.88 19.67 -9.33
N GLU A 3 10.47 20.54 -8.50
CA GLU A 3 11.70 21.28 -8.79
C GLU A 3 12.97 20.62 -8.22
N ARG A 4 12.84 19.49 -7.51
CA ARG A 4 13.95 18.81 -6.84
C ARG A 4 14.05 17.35 -7.27
N ASN A 5 15.27 16.91 -7.59
CA ASN A 5 15.57 15.54 -7.98
C ASN A 5 15.85 14.60 -6.81
N ASP A 6 15.95 15.13 -5.57
CA ASP A 6 16.32 14.41 -4.34
C ASP A 6 15.25 14.54 -3.25
N ALA A 7 13.97 14.62 -3.62
CA ALA A 7 12.88 14.89 -2.69
C ALA A 7 12.14 13.61 -2.27
N ILE A 8 11.74 13.56 -1.00
CA ILE A 8 10.85 12.53 -0.45
C ILE A 8 9.47 13.14 -0.27
N LEU A 9 8.47 12.56 -0.92
CA LEU A 9 7.08 12.92 -0.74
C LEU A 9 6.41 11.92 0.21
N ARG A 10 5.80 12.44 1.28
CA ARG A 10 4.97 11.65 2.20
C ARG A 10 3.51 11.99 1.99
N GLY A 11 2.69 10.98 1.83
CA GLY A 11 1.26 11.14 1.64
C GLY A 11 0.43 10.22 2.52
N VAL A 12 -0.82 10.58 2.70
CA VAL A 12 -1.86 9.79 3.34
C VAL A 12 -2.78 9.18 2.27
N TYR A 13 -3.85 8.56 2.68
CA TYR A 13 -4.80 7.85 1.82
C TYR A 13 -5.24 8.64 0.57
N SER A 14 -5.45 9.95 0.69
CA SER A 14 -5.84 10.82 -0.44
C SER A 14 -4.84 10.85 -1.60
N PHE A 15 -3.59 10.51 -1.35
CA PHE A 15 -2.57 10.40 -2.40
C PHE A 15 -2.83 9.26 -3.39
N TRP A 16 -3.56 8.24 -2.97
CA TRP A 16 -3.94 7.12 -3.85
C TRP A 16 -4.87 7.56 -4.96
N GLU A 17 -5.68 8.60 -4.72
CA GLU A 17 -6.74 9.04 -5.65
C GLU A 17 -6.32 10.21 -6.54
N GLY A 18 -5.40 11.06 -6.13
CA GLY A 18 -5.16 12.35 -6.79
C GLY A 18 -3.72 12.75 -7.10
N PHE A 19 -2.71 11.95 -6.75
CA PHE A 19 -1.33 12.36 -6.99
C PHE A 19 -0.91 12.19 -8.45
N ASP A 20 -0.49 13.29 -9.07
CA ASP A 20 0.22 13.29 -10.35
C ASP A 20 1.65 13.82 -10.14
N SER A 21 2.63 13.05 -10.57
CA SER A 21 4.04 13.44 -10.51
C SER A 21 4.44 14.48 -11.54
N GLY A 22 3.52 14.98 -12.36
CA GLY A 22 3.82 15.94 -13.42
C GLY A 22 4.79 15.40 -14.49
N GLY A 23 4.80 14.10 -14.71
CA GLY A 23 5.71 13.46 -15.68
C GLY A 23 7.07 13.05 -15.13
N GLN A 24 7.41 13.41 -13.88
CA GLN A 24 8.67 12.98 -13.26
C GLN A 24 8.66 11.48 -12.94
N SER A 25 9.81 10.83 -13.05
CA SER A 25 10.00 9.46 -12.62
C SER A 25 10.03 9.38 -11.09
N ILE A 26 9.48 8.33 -10.55
CA ILE A 26 9.53 8.03 -9.12
C ILE A 26 10.36 6.75 -8.97
N ASP A 27 11.54 6.87 -8.36
CA ASP A 27 12.48 5.76 -8.26
C ASP A 27 12.07 4.73 -7.22
N SER A 28 11.44 5.17 -6.13
CA SER A 28 11.02 4.30 -5.04
C SER A 28 9.67 4.68 -4.47
N LEU A 29 8.81 3.69 -4.27
CA LEU A 29 7.53 3.80 -3.57
C LEU A 29 7.57 2.99 -2.28
N VAL A 30 7.28 3.61 -1.15
CA VAL A 30 7.16 2.94 0.14
C VAL A 30 5.71 2.93 0.61
N ILE A 31 5.12 1.75 0.67
CA ILE A 31 3.76 1.52 1.16
C ILE A 31 3.86 0.94 2.57
N THR A 32 3.55 1.73 3.58
CA THR A 32 3.68 1.32 4.99
C THR A 32 2.58 0.39 5.44
N LYS A 33 1.37 0.51 4.86
CA LYS A 33 0.21 -0.33 5.15
C LYS A 33 -0.63 -0.54 3.90
N LEU A 34 -1.23 -1.71 3.79
CA LEU A 34 -2.24 -1.99 2.75
C LEU A 34 -3.40 -0.98 2.86
N PRO A 35 -3.86 -0.39 1.75
CA PRO A 35 -4.83 0.70 1.72
C PRO A 35 -6.27 0.19 1.95
N PHE A 36 -6.53 -0.40 3.12
CA PHE A 36 -7.89 -0.76 3.51
C PHE A 36 -8.72 0.50 3.80
N PRO A 37 -10.01 0.52 3.43
CA PRO A 37 -10.90 1.58 3.84
C PRO A 37 -10.98 1.66 5.37
N ASN A 38 -11.10 2.88 5.90
CA ASN A 38 -11.20 3.10 7.35
C ASN A 38 -12.56 2.62 7.89
N PRO A 39 -12.62 1.53 8.66
CA PRO A 39 -13.88 0.90 9.06
C PRO A 39 -14.75 1.77 10.00
N VAL A 40 -14.17 2.77 10.64
CA VAL A 40 -14.88 3.66 11.57
C VAL A 40 -15.43 4.92 10.91
N SER A 41 -15.18 5.15 9.61
CA SER A 41 -15.81 6.27 8.92
C SER A 41 -17.30 6.02 8.70
N THR A 42 -18.11 7.08 8.78
CA THR A 42 -19.56 6.99 8.63
C THR A 42 -20.00 6.25 7.36
N ALA A 43 -19.35 6.56 6.23
CA ALA A 43 -19.63 5.89 4.96
C ALA A 43 -19.38 4.37 5.05
N GLN A 44 -18.30 3.95 5.68
CA GLN A 44 -17.96 2.54 5.83
C GLN A 44 -18.89 1.82 6.82
N GLN A 45 -19.36 2.51 7.86
CA GLN A 45 -20.34 1.96 8.80
C GLN A 45 -21.69 1.69 8.11
N ILE A 46 -22.13 2.58 7.25
CA ILE A 46 -23.37 2.36 6.45
C ILE A 46 -23.22 1.12 5.58
N ILE A 47 -22.12 1.00 4.85
CA ILE A 47 -21.86 -0.18 4.00
C ILE A 47 -21.79 -1.47 4.83
N GLN A 48 -21.22 -1.42 6.04
CA GLN A 48 -21.18 -2.58 6.94
C GLN A 48 -22.59 -3.02 7.36
N LEU A 49 -23.46 -2.09 7.68
CA LEU A 49 -24.86 -2.38 8.01
C LEU A 49 -25.60 -3.02 6.84
N GLU A 50 -25.47 -2.43 5.66
CA GLU A 50 -26.08 -2.94 4.43
C GLU A 50 -25.61 -4.35 4.08
N MET A 51 -24.29 -4.60 4.19
CA MET A 51 -23.73 -5.93 3.98
C MET A 51 -24.20 -6.96 5.01
N LYS A 52 -24.38 -6.53 6.26
CA LYS A 52 -24.90 -7.38 7.34
C LYS A 52 -26.36 -7.79 7.09
N GLU A 53 -27.18 -6.86 6.63
CA GLU A 53 -28.57 -7.17 6.23
C GLU A 53 -28.66 -8.17 5.09
N GLN A 54 -27.67 -8.16 4.20
CA GLN A 54 -27.56 -9.11 3.09
C GLN A 54 -26.84 -10.42 3.46
N GLU A 55 -26.54 -10.64 4.73
CA GLU A 55 -25.76 -11.78 5.23
C GLU A 55 -24.37 -11.94 4.55
N ARG A 56 -23.78 -10.83 4.12
CA ARG A 56 -22.50 -10.79 3.42
C ARG A 56 -21.37 -10.29 4.34
N SER A 57 -20.19 -10.89 4.23
CA SER A 57 -19.01 -10.40 4.92
C SER A 57 -18.54 -9.08 4.31
N TYR A 58 -18.60 -7.98 5.07
CA TYR A 58 -18.05 -6.69 4.68
C TYR A 58 -16.57 -6.81 4.27
N PHE A 59 -15.78 -7.55 5.03
CA PHE A 59 -14.36 -7.72 4.73
C PHE A 59 -14.14 -8.40 3.38
N ALA A 60 -14.76 -9.55 3.14
CA ALA A 60 -14.53 -10.36 1.94
C ALA A 60 -15.13 -9.74 0.68
N HIS A 61 -16.33 -9.15 0.79
CA HIS A 61 -17.06 -8.67 -0.37
C HIS A 61 -16.80 -7.20 -0.71
N TYR A 62 -16.32 -6.41 0.25
CA TYR A 62 -16.09 -4.99 0.05
C TYR A 62 -14.67 -4.55 0.38
N ALA A 63 -14.26 -4.59 1.66
CA ALA A 63 -13.02 -3.99 2.12
C ALA A 63 -11.77 -4.53 1.42
N MET A 64 -11.71 -5.86 1.22
CA MET A 64 -10.60 -6.51 0.51
C MET A 64 -10.57 -6.12 -0.98
N LYS A 65 -11.72 -6.04 -1.64
CA LYS A 65 -11.79 -5.62 -3.06
C LYS A 65 -11.34 -4.18 -3.23
N MET A 66 -11.80 -3.29 -2.34
CA MET A 66 -11.39 -1.89 -2.35
C MET A 66 -9.89 -1.73 -2.10
N MET A 67 -9.34 -2.45 -1.15
CA MET A 67 -7.89 -2.45 -0.88
C MET A 67 -7.10 -2.89 -2.12
N LEU A 68 -7.50 -3.98 -2.78
CA LEU A 68 -6.81 -4.47 -3.99
C LEU A 68 -6.92 -3.46 -5.14
N LEU A 69 -8.09 -2.85 -5.33
CA LEU A 69 -8.31 -1.82 -6.35
C LEU A 69 -7.41 -0.60 -6.13
N LEU A 70 -7.39 -0.08 -4.90
CA LEU A 70 -6.54 1.06 -4.54
C LEU A 70 -5.06 0.74 -4.71
N LEU A 71 -4.64 -0.45 -4.28
CA LEU A 71 -3.26 -0.91 -4.48
C LEU A 71 -2.92 -0.96 -5.97
N TYR A 72 -3.78 -1.54 -6.80
CA TYR A 72 -3.61 -1.60 -8.26
C TYR A 72 -3.50 -0.21 -8.88
N GLN A 73 -4.41 0.70 -8.52
CA GLN A 73 -4.38 2.08 -9.00
C GLN A 73 -3.10 2.81 -8.60
N GLY A 74 -2.66 2.65 -7.35
CA GLY A 74 -1.41 3.20 -6.87
C GLY A 74 -0.21 2.68 -7.64
N LEU A 75 -0.11 1.37 -7.82
CA LEU A 75 0.98 0.74 -8.57
C LEU A 75 0.98 1.15 -10.04
N GLY A 76 -0.19 1.29 -10.67
CA GLY A 76 -0.32 1.70 -12.07
C GLY A 76 0.25 3.09 -12.36
N ARG A 77 0.35 3.95 -11.36
CA ARG A 77 0.95 5.29 -11.49
C ARG A 77 2.48 5.25 -11.54
N PHE A 78 3.10 4.18 -11.05
CA PHE A 78 4.55 3.96 -11.07
C PHE A 78 5.00 3.18 -12.31
N SER A 79 4.11 2.47 -12.97
CA SER A 79 4.40 1.69 -14.19
C SER A 79 4.26 2.57 -15.44
N ARG A 80 5.14 3.56 -15.61
CA ARG A 80 5.15 4.38 -16.83
C ARG A 80 6.05 3.78 -17.90
N PRO A 81 5.70 3.91 -19.21
CA PRO A 81 6.44 3.27 -20.33
C PRO A 81 7.92 3.67 -20.44
N HIS A 82 8.30 4.82 -19.88
CA HIS A 82 9.66 5.37 -19.94
C HIS A 82 10.51 5.11 -18.70
N GLN A 83 9.95 4.48 -17.67
CA GLN A 83 10.66 4.20 -16.42
C GLN A 83 11.38 2.86 -16.52
N LYS A 84 12.71 2.88 -16.46
CA LYS A 84 13.56 1.68 -16.64
C LYS A 84 13.45 0.70 -15.46
N SER A 85 13.28 1.20 -14.25
CA SER A 85 13.07 0.41 -13.04
C SER A 85 12.50 1.29 -11.92
N ALA A 86 11.65 0.73 -11.08
CA ALA A 86 11.18 1.35 -9.84
C ALA A 86 11.18 0.32 -8.74
N GLU A 87 11.59 0.72 -7.54
CA GLU A 87 11.51 -0.12 -6.35
C GLU A 87 10.22 0.13 -5.59
N ILE A 88 9.51 -0.92 -5.23
CA ILE A 88 8.31 -0.84 -4.41
C ILE A 88 8.52 -1.60 -3.11
N TRP A 89 8.47 -0.88 -2.00
CA TRP A 89 8.59 -1.43 -0.67
C TRP A 89 7.21 -1.54 -0.02
N LEU A 90 6.73 -2.74 0.19
CA LEU A 90 5.49 -2.99 0.92
C LEU A 90 5.83 -3.50 2.33
N LEU A 91 5.63 -2.63 3.33
CA LEU A 91 6.06 -2.89 4.72
C LEU A 91 4.98 -3.56 5.58
N ASP A 92 3.81 -3.83 5.03
CA ASP A 92 2.71 -4.48 5.74
C ASP A 92 2.88 -5.99 5.73
N VAL A 93 3.16 -6.58 6.89
CA VAL A 93 3.34 -8.02 7.06
C VAL A 93 2.14 -8.84 6.58
N ARG A 94 0.93 -8.28 6.60
CA ARG A 94 -0.28 -8.93 6.11
C ARG A 94 -0.22 -9.27 4.63
N ALA A 95 0.64 -8.58 3.87
CA ALA A 95 0.86 -8.88 2.46
C ALA A 95 1.51 -10.25 2.22
N THR A 96 2.16 -10.82 3.24
CA THR A 96 2.85 -12.12 3.14
C THR A 96 2.18 -13.23 3.94
N ILE A 97 1.68 -12.94 5.15
CA ILE A 97 1.17 -13.96 6.07
C ILE A 97 -0.35 -14.13 6.06
N SER A 98 -1.10 -13.22 5.45
CA SER A 98 -2.55 -13.30 5.45
C SER A 98 -3.11 -14.32 4.44
N LYS A 99 -4.36 -14.75 4.66
CA LYS A 99 -5.08 -15.62 3.71
C LYS A 99 -5.28 -14.99 2.32
N TYR A 100 -5.11 -13.67 2.21
CA TYR A 100 -5.23 -12.93 0.95
C TYR A 100 -3.89 -12.51 0.35
N ALA A 101 -2.76 -12.94 0.92
CA ALA A 101 -1.42 -12.60 0.44
C ALA A 101 -1.24 -12.90 -1.07
N MET A 102 -1.73 -14.03 -1.54
CA MET A 102 -1.70 -14.36 -2.97
C MET A 102 -2.49 -13.39 -3.85
N LYS A 103 -3.58 -12.81 -3.34
CA LYS A 103 -4.33 -11.79 -4.07
C LYS A 103 -3.56 -10.48 -4.14
N VAL A 104 -2.87 -10.12 -3.05
CA VAL A 104 -1.98 -8.94 -3.03
C VAL A 104 -0.85 -9.11 -4.05
N LYS A 105 -0.20 -10.28 -4.09
CA LYS A 105 0.88 -10.56 -5.07
C LYS A 105 0.41 -10.42 -6.52
N ARG A 106 -0.81 -10.82 -6.84
CA ARG A 106 -1.37 -10.73 -8.20
C ARG A 106 -1.67 -9.31 -8.67
N VAL A 107 -1.64 -8.33 -7.78
CA VAL A 107 -1.82 -6.92 -8.14
C VAL A 107 -0.56 -6.32 -8.76
N PHE A 108 0.61 -6.90 -8.46
CA PHE A 108 1.88 -6.46 -9.04
C PHE A 108 1.98 -6.88 -10.51
N PRO A 109 2.65 -6.07 -11.35
CA PRO A 109 2.88 -6.42 -12.75
C PRO A 109 3.61 -7.76 -12.90
N GLU A 110 3.34 -8.50 -13.98
CA GLU A 110 3.96 -9.82 -14.23
C GLU A 110 5.48 -9.76 -14.36
N ASN A 111 6.02 -8.61 -14.79
CA ASN A 111 7.45 -8.36 -14.90
C ASN A 111 8.10 -7.90 -13.60
N ALA A 112 7.35 -7.80 -12.50
CA ALA A 112 7.90 -7.42 -11.21
C ALA A 112 8.60 -8.60 -10.52
N SER A 113 9.85 -8.39 -10.10
CA SER A 113 10.54 -9.33 -9.21
C SER A 113 10.12 -9.08 -7.77
N VAL A 114 9.47 -10.05 -7.15
CA VAL A 114 9.04 -9.95 -5.75
C VAL A 114 10.10 -10.59 -4.86
N ILE A 115 10.73 -9.78 -3.99
CA ILE A 115 11.71 -10.24 -3.00
C ILE A 115 11.11 -10.09 -1.60
N GLU A 116 10.92 -11.18 -0.90
CA GLU A 116 10.49 -11.17 0.50
C GLU A 116 11.73 -11.07 1.41
N LYS A 117 11.80 -10.00 2.20
CA LYS A 117 12.85 -9.83 3.21
C LYS A 117 12.25 -9.96 4.60
N PRO A 118 12.82 -10.78 5.49
CA PRO A 118 12.38 -10.83 6.88
C PRO A 118 12.61 -9.48 7.54
N PHE A 119 11.63 -9.00 8.28
CA PHE A 119 11.75 -7.78 9.07
C PHE A 119 12.72 -8.07 10.23
N LYS A 120 13.98 -7.74 10.05
CA LYS A 120 14.96 -7.77 11.17
C LYS A 120 14.56 -6.64 12.13
N LYS A 121 14.20 -7.00 13.35
CA LYS A 121 13.90 -6.08 14.43
C LYS A 121 15.16 -5.23 14.73
N CYS A 122 15.28 -4.08 14.09
CA CYS A 122 16.28 -3.08 14.39
C CYS A 122 15.92 -2.36 15.70
N LEU A 123 15.89 -3.08 16.80
CA LEU A 123 15.82 -2.54 18.15
C LEU A 123 17.17 -2.73 18.85
N ASN A 124 18.20 -2.08 18.34
CA ASN A 124 19.30 -1.63 19.18
C ASN A 124 18.96 -0.21 19.67
N VAL A 125 17.97 -0.13 20.55
CA VAL A 125 17.90 1.00 21.48
C VAL A 125 19.12 0.86 22.37
N GLY A 126 20.09 1.74 22.17
CA GLY A 126 21.32 1.77 22.95
C GLY A 126 20.97 1.75 24.43
N LYS A 127 21.32 0.70 25.13
CA LYS A 127 21.46 0.72 26.57
C LYS A 127 22.62 1.66 26.87
N ASN A 128 22.32 2.94 27.05
CA ASN A 128 23.21 3.81 27.79
C ASN A 128 23.31 3.26 29.22
N LYS A 129 24.28 2.37 29.42
CA LYS A 129 24.90 2.18 30.72
C LYS A 129 25.75 3.44 30.97
N ASN A 130 25.17 4.42 31.62
CA ASN A 130 25.92 5.33 32.45
C ASN A 130 25.26 5.29 33.81
N MET A 131 26.09 4.83 34.68
CA MET A 131 25.97 4.85 36.14
C MET A 131 25.39 6.16 36.65
#